data_2fd80bebc7fb9c010e39b7220634d32d
#
_entry.id   2fd80bebc7fb9c010e39b7220634d32d
#
_cell.length_a   1.000
_cell.length_b   1.000
_cell.length_c   1.000
_cell.angle_alpha   90.00
_cell.angle_beta   90.00
_cell.angle_gamma   90.00
#
_symmetry.space_group_name_H-M   'P 1'
#
loop_
_entity.id
_entity.type
_entity.pdbx_description
1 polymer ?
#
loop_
_entity_poly.entity_id
_entity_poly.type
_entity_poly.pdbx_seq_one_letter_code
_entity_poly.pdbx_strand_id
1 'polypeptide(L)'
;MYQTETTTTGKSSSEIRDEMDQTEYPLMEDFYTIQGEGAHTGRAAYFIRLAGCDVNCWWCDVKDSWDAEKHPRCSVKEIVQRVLDSKAEFVVITGGEPLLHNLEPLTIRLKQEGLLVHIETSGSSPLSGSLDWITLSPKRFKKPLDEVFPYVDELKVVVLTNKDLQWAIDNAEK
;
A
#
# COMPACT_ATOMS: atom_id res chain seq x y z
N MET A 1 -3.31 -6.84 -11.97
CA MET A 1 -3.55 -7.54 -10.68
C MET A 1 -2.30 -8.31 -10.29
N TYR A 2 -1.72 -8.00 -9.14
CA TYR A 2 -0.55 -8.69 -8.57
C TYR A 2 -0.97 -9.62 -7.43
N GLN A 3 -0.47 -10.86 -7.43
CA GLN A 3 -0.71 -11.85 -6.38
C GLN A 3 0.59 -12.58 -6.04
N THR A 4 0.89 -12.72 -4.75
CA THR A 4 1.96 -13.59 -4.27
C THR A 4 1.47 -15.05 -4.25
N GLU A 5 2.30 -16.00 -4.67
CA GLU A 5 2.00 -17.43 -4.55
C GLU A 5 2.01 -17.84 -3.08
N THR A 6 0.85 -18.25 -2.58
CA THR A 6 0.71 -18.73 -1.19
C THR A 6 1.21 -20.17 -1.11
N THR A 7 2.29 -20.40 -0.39
CA THR A 7 2.79 -21.76 -0.10
C THR A 7 1.83 -22.41 0.92
N THR A 8 1.06 -23.40 0.47
CA THR A 8 0.13 -24.15 1.32
C THR A 8 0.92 -25.01 2.32
N THR A 9 1.08 -24.55 3.55
CA THR A 9 1.44 -25.37 4.70
C THR A 9 0.22 -26.21 5.06
N GLY A 10 0.39 -27.45 5.57
CA GLY A 10 -0.73 -28.41 5.85
C GLY A 10 -1.74 -27.98 6.93
N LYS A 11 -2.02 -26.67 7.05
CA LYS A 11 -2.99 -26.03 7.94
C LYS A 11 -4.38 -25.97 7.29
N SER A 12 -5.42 -26.01 8.11
CA SER A 12 -6.80 -25.78 7.65
C SER A 12 -7.02 -24.31 7.23
N SER A 13 -8.01 -24.06 6.40
CA SER A 13 -8.36 -22.68 5.97
C SER A 13 -8.73 -21.77 7.14
N SER A 14 -9.31 -22.31 8.22
CA SER A 14 -9.63 -21.55 9.44
C SER A 14 -8.37 -21.15 10.21
N GLU A 15 -7.41 -22.07 10.36
CA GLU A 15 -6.13 -21.77 11.04
C GLU A 15 -5.32 -20.70 10.27
N ILE A 16 -5.30 -20.78 8.95
CA ILE A 16 -4.64 -19.76 8.10
C ILE A 16 -5.32 -18.40 8.27
N ARG A 17 -6.65 -18.35 8.29
CA ARG A 17 -7.41 -17.13 8.53
C ARG A 17 -7.11 -16.53 9.90
N ASP A 18 -7.12 -17.33 10.94
CA ASP A 18 -6.85 -16.89 12.31
C ASP A 18 -5.43 -16.32 12.44
N GLU A 19 -4.43 -16.91 11.80
CA GLU A 19 -3.07 -16.37 11.77
C GLU A 19 -2.99 -15.04 11.03
N MET A 20 -3.65 -14.89 9.88
CA MET A 20 -3.73 -13.63 9.17
C MET A 20 -4.41 -12.56 10.02
N ASP A 21 -5.52 -12.90 10.68
CA ASP A 21 -6.28 -11.99 11.52
C ASP A 21 -5.49 -11.50 12.74
N GLN A 22 -4.51 -12.27 13.24
CA GLN A 22 -3.62 -11.90 14.35
C GLN A 22 -2.38 -11.12 13.92
N THR A 23 -2.08 -11.04 12.60
CA THR A 23 -0.97 -10.22 12.10
C THR A 23 -1.23 -8.75 12.41
N GLU A 24 -0.22 -8.03 12.89
CA GLU A 24 -0.34 -6.64 13.29
C GLU A 24 0.50 -5.71 12.42
N TYR A 25 -0.03 -4.52 12.14
CA TYR A 25 0.67 -3.43 11.46
C TYR A 25 0.71 -2.17 12.31
N PRO A 26 1.80 -1.37 12.23
CA PRO A 26 1.83 -0.04 12.82
C PRO A 26 0.88 0.86 12.02
N LEU A 27 -0.27 1.18 12.58
CA LEU A 27 -1.31 1.97 11.92
C LEU A 27 -1.19 3.44 12.38
N MET A 28 -0.80 4.33 11.46
CA MET A 28 -0.75 5.76 11.77
C MET A 28 -2.16 6.34 11.81
N GLU A 29 -2.94 6.09 10.77
CA GLU A 29 -4.34 6.52 10.66
C GLU A 29 -5.10 5.67 9.65
N ASP A 30 -6.41 5.65 9.79
CA ASP A 30 -7.31 5.08 8.79
C ASP A 30 -8.60 5.90 8.72
N PHE A 31 -9.14 6.12 7.51
CA PHE A 31 -10.30 6.98 7.31
C PHE A 31 -10.99 6.73 5.98
N TYR A 32 -12.29 7.02 5.94
CA TYR A 32 -13.09 6.99 4.72
C TYR A 32 -13.19 8.39 4.10
N THR A 33 -12.82 8.50 2.82
CA THR A 33 -12.85 9.77 2.08
C THR A 33 -12.95 9.53 0.58
N ILE A 34 -12.70 10.55 -0.22
CA ILE A 34 -12.63 10.50 -1.68
C ILE A 34 -11.16 10.45 -2.11
N GLN A 35 -10.79 9.51 -3.00
CA GLN A 35 -9.48 9.55 -3.66
C GLN A 35 -9.38 10.84 -4.47
N GLY A 36 -8.39 11.67 -4.13
CA GLY A 36 -8.18 12.99 -4.72
C GLY A 36 -7.29 13.01 -5.95
N GLU A 37 -6.61 11.90 -6.27
CA GLU A 37 -5.54 11.85 -7.26
C GLU A 37 -5.66 10.64 -8.18
N GLY A 38 -5.04 10.77 -9.39
CA GLY A 38 -4.85 9.68 -10.32
C GLY A 38 -6.12 9.19 -11.01
N ALA A 39 -6.05 7.97 -11.52
CA ALA A 39 -7.12 7.34 -12.29
C ALA A 39 -8.41 7.14 -11.49
N HIS A 40 -8.31 7.01 -10.19
CA HIS A 40 -9.46 6.81 -9.28
C HIS A 40 -9.97 8.10 -8.62
N THR A 41 -9.56 9.28 -9.10
CA THR A 41 -10.03 10.58 -8.60
C THR A 41 -11.55 10.65 -8.55
N GLY A 42 -12.09 11.06 -7.41
CA GLY A 42 -13.53 11.17 -7.17
C GLY A 42 -14.19 9.90 -6.65
N ARG A 43 -13.47 8.79 -6.59
CA ARG A 43 -13.98 7.52 -6.05
C ARG A 43 -13.91 7.52 -4.52
N ALA A 44 -14.99 7.10 -3.87
CA ALA A 44 -15.00 6.88 -2.44
C ALA A 44 -14.08 5.71 -2.06
N ALA A 45 -13.21 5.92 -1.08
CA ALA A 45 -12.18 4.98 -0.68
C ALA A 45 -11.96 4.97 0.83
N TYR A 46 -11.55 3.82 1.37
CA TYR A 46 -11.03 3.73 2.72
C TYR A 46 -9.49 3.70 2.68
N PHE A 47 -8.87 4.69 3.29
CA PHE A 47 -7.43 4.80 3.35
C PHE A 47 -6.89 4.12 4.60
N ILE A 48 -5.84 3.30 4.42
CA ILE A 48 -5.07 2.65 5.49
C ILE A 48 -3.65 3.17 5.37
N ARG A 49 -3.25 4.07 6.29
CA ARG A 49 -1.90 4.62 6.33
C ARG A 49 -1.05 3.88 7.34
N LEU A 50 -0.15 3.03 6.86
CA LEU A 50 0.82 2.32 7.68
C LEU A 50 2.00 3.22 8.01
N ALA A 51 2.54 3.09 9.22
CA ALA A 51 3.77 3.76 9.62
C ALA A 51 5.01 2.91 9.32
N GLY A 52 6.16 3.57 9.27
CA GLY A 52 7.44 3.04 8.84
C GLY A 52 7.79 3.53 7.44
N CYS A 53 8.93 4.24 7.30
CA CYS A 53 9.43 4.70 6.01
C CYS A 53 10.95 4.79 6.04
N ASP A 54 11.59 4.15 5.09
CA ASP A 54 13.05 4.18 4.88
C ASP A 54 13.45 5.01 3.66
N VAL A 55 12.47 5.68 3.02
CA VAL A 55 12.69 6.55 1.85
C VAL A 55 13.12 7.96 2.25
N ASN A 56 12.56 8.50 3.35
CA ASN A 56 12.93 9.77 3.98
C ASN A 56 12.96 10.99 3.04
N CYS A 57 11.88 11.20 2.27
CA CYS A 57 11.74 12.34 1.36
C CYS A 57 11.76 13.66 2.14
N TRP A 58 12.71 14.57 1.86
CA TRP A 58 12.81 15.85 2.56
C TRP A 58 11.54 16.72 2.43
N TRP A 59 10.77 16.56 1.34
CA TRP A 59 9.50 17.25 1.06
C TRP A 59 8.26 16.48 1.51
N CYS A 60 8.43 15.38 2.28
CA CYS A 60 7.31 14.58 2.75
C CYS A 60 6.35 15.43 3.58
N ASP A 61 5.07 15.36 3.25
CA ASP A 61 3.97 16.01 3.96
C ASP A 61 3.49 15.22 5.20
N VAL A 62 3.90 13.94 5.29
CA VAL A 62 3.48 13.02 6.37
C VAL A 62 4.72 12.41 7.07
N LYS A 63 5.64 13.26 7.55
CA LYS A 63 6.87 12.80 8.21
C LYS A 63 6.62 12.01 9.49
N ASP A 64 5.47 12.19 10.11
CA ASP A 64 5.06 11.44 11.30
C ASP A 64 4.92 9.93 11.03
N SER A 65 4.66 9.56 9.77
CA SER A 65 4.60 8.16 9.33
C SER A 65 5.97 7.45 9.27
N TRP A 66 7.10 8.16 9.44
CA TRP A 66 8.42 7.55 9.25
C TRP A 66 8.79 6.56 10.34
N ASP A 67 8.37 6.82 11.57
CA ASP A 67 8.71 6.03 12.75
C ASP A 67 7.55 5.11 13.14
N ALA A 68 7.68 3.83 12.82
CA ALA A 68 6.67 2.82 13.11
C ALA A 68 6.39 2.66 14.61
N GLU A 69 7.40 2.87 15.47
CA GLU A 69 7.28 2.67 16.91
C GLU A 69 6.43 3.74 17.62
N LYS A 70 6.17 4.86 16.94
CA LYS A 70 5.30 5.93 17.46
C LYS A 70 3.81 5.67 17.31
N HIS A 71 3.45 4.65 16.55
CA HIS A 71 2.06 4.39 16.18
C HIS A 71 1.55 3.07 16.77
N PRO A 72 0.25 3.00 17.11
CA PRO A 72 -0.33 1.78 17.66
C PRO A 72 -0.25 0.64 16.64
N ARG A 73 -0.08 -0.57 17.15
CA ARG A 73 -0.21 -1.77 16.34
C ARG A 73 -1.67 -2.21 16.33
N CYS A 74 -2.19 -2.40 15.13
CA CYS A 74 -3.56 -2.87 14.91
C CYS A 74 -3.52 -4.21 14.17
N SER A 75 -4.34 -5.15 14.61
CA SER A 75 -4.47 -6.45 13.94
C SER A 75 -5.18 -6.32 12.60
N VAL A 76 -4.89 -7.24 11.67
CA VAL A 76 -5.61 -7.36 10.40
C VAL A 76 -7.10 -7.41 10.62
N LYS A 77 -7.55 -8.19 11.61
CA LYS A 77 -8.97 -8.31 11.97
C LYS A 77 -9.60 -6.94 12.30
N GLU A 78 -8.93 -6.14 13.13
CA GLU A 78 -9.42 -4.80 13.50
C GLU A 78 -9.46 -3.86 12.31
N ILE A 79 -8.41 -3.84 11.49
CA ILE A 79 -8.34 -2.99 10.29
C ILE A 79 -9.47 -3.37 9.31
N VAL A 80 -9.62 -4.66 9.00
CA VAL A 80 -10.66 -5.14 8.09
C VAL A 80 -12.06 -4.81 8.62
N GLN A 81 -12.30 -4.95 9.94
CA GLN A 81 -13.59 -4.61 10.53
C GLN A 81 -13.92 -3.12 10.35
N ARG A 82 -12.96 -2.20 10.55
CA ARG A 82 -13.16 -0.76 10.34
C ARG A 82 -13.47 -0.44 8.88
N VAL A 83 -12.81 -1.12 7.92
CA VAL A 83 -13.12 -0.99 6.49
C VAL A 83 -14.57 -1.39 6.22
N LEU A 84 -15.01 -2.56 6.73
CA LEU A 84 -16.37 -3.07 6.52
C LEU A 84 -17.43 -2.14 7.15
N ASP A 85 -17.17 -1.61 8.34
CA ASP A 85 -18.07 -0.67 9.02
C ASP A 85 -18.27 0.63 8.22
N SER A 86 -17.25 1.05 7.45
CA SER A 86 -17.33 2.22 6.55
C SER A 86 -18.16 1.99 5.30
N LYS A 87 -18.43 0.73 4.94
CA LYS A 87 -19.09 0.31 3.69
C LYS A 87 -18.32 0.71 2.43
N ALA A 88 -17.01 0.93 2.54
CA ALA A 88 -16.16 1.15 1.38
C ALA A 88 -16.05 -0.13 0.54
N GLU A 89 -16.03 0.03 -0.78
CA GLU A 89 -15.76 -1.06 -1.74
C GLU A 89 -14.34 -1.00 -2.29
N PHE A 90 -13.63 0.10 -1.99
CA PHE A 90 -12.29 0.40 -2.49
C PHE A 90 -11.39 0.84 -1.35
N VAL A 91 -10.25 0.16 -1.20
CA VAL A 91 -9.27 0.40 -0.14
C VAL A 91 -7.97 0.89 -0.77
N VAL A 92 -7.38 1.94 -0.20
CA VAL A 92 -6.06 2.46 -0.57
C VAL A 92 -5.10 2.23 0.58
N ILE A 93 -4.14 1.33 0.40
CA ILE A 93 -3.04 1.13 1.34
C ILE A 93 -1.92 2.09 0.97
N THR A 94 -1.56 2.94 1.88
CA THR A 94 -0.53 3.97 1.74
C THR A 94 0.27 4.09 3.04
N GLY A 95 1.02 5.15 3.25
CA GLY A 95 1.65 5.37 4.53
C GLY A 95 2.96 6.14 4.46
N GLY A 96 3.94 5.65 5.20
CA GLY A 96 5.35 5.90 4.97
C GLY A 96 5.78 5.18 3.70
N GLU A 97 6.28 3.95 3.83
CA GLU A 97 6.44 3.02 2.70
C GLU A 97 5.74 1.70 3.07
N PRO A 98 4.55 1.41 2.52
CA PRO A 98 3.77 0.25 2.93
C PRO A 98 4.46 -1.08 2.62
N LEU A 99 5.31 -1.16 1.59
CA LEU A 99 6.05 -2.37 1.23
C LEU A 99 7.24 -2.69 2.16
N LEU A 100 7.47 -1.89 3.21
CA LEU A 100 8.33 -2.31 4.33
C LEU A 100 7.70 -3.45 5.14
N HIS A 101 6.39 -3.62 5.00
CA HIS A 101 5.62 -4.67 5.65
C HIS A 101 5.22 -5.75 4.63
N ASN A 102 5.14 -7.01 5.08
CA ASN A 102 4.48 -8.04 4.28
C ASN A 102 2.96 -7.78 4.31
N LEU A 103 2.41 -7.33 3.18
CA LEU A 103 0.99 -6.99 3.05
C LEU A 103 0.08 -8.18 2.74
N GLU A 104 0.64 -9.38 2.56
CA GLU A 104 -0.12 -10.57 2.17
C GLU A 104 -1.30 -10.86 3.13
N PRO A 105 -1.11 -10.89 4.47
CA PRO A 105 -2.21 -11.14 5.39
C PRO A 105 -3.35 -10.13 5.26
N LEU A 106 -3.03 -8.84 5.22
CA LEU A 106 -4.01 -7.77 5.13
C LEU A 106 -4.78 -7.79 3.80
N THR A 107 -4.03 -7.87 2.69
CA THR A 107 -4.63 -7.79 1.35
C THR A 107 -5.49 -9.00 1.02
N ILE A 108 -5.06 -10.22 1.40
CA ILE A 108 -5.86 -11.43 1.23
C ILE A 108 -7.17 -11.31 2.03
N ARG A 109 -7.11 -10.83 3.27
CA ARG A 109 -8.32 -10.66 4.08
C ARG A 109 -9.29 -9.63 3.48
N LEU A 110 -8.78 -8.49 2.97
CA LEU A 110 -9.59 -7.50 2.26
C LEU A 110 -10.22 -8.10 0.99
N LYS A 111 -9.46 -8.87 0.22
CA LYS A 111 -9.95 -9.54 -1.00
C LYS A 111 -11.02 -10.60 -0.69
N GLN A 112 -10.91 -11.34 0.41
CA GLN A 112 -11.92 -12.31 0.85
C GLN A 112 -13.26 -11.65 1.19
N GLU A 113 -13.27 -10.38 1.58
CA GLU A 113 -14.46 -9.57 1.82
C GLU A 113 -14.98 -8.88 0.53
N GLY A 114 -14.39 -9.18 -0.63
CA GLY A 114 -14.81 -8.65 -1.93
C GLY A 114 -14.35 -7.23 -2.24
N LEU A 115 -13.40 -6.71 -1.48
CA LEU A 115 -12.90 -5.34 -1.63
C LEU A 115 -11.85 -5.25 -2.74
N LEU A 116 -11.81 -4.10 -3.42
CA LEU A 116 -10.72 -3.75 -4.33
C LEU A 116 -9.59 -3.11 -3.55
N VAL A 117 -8.36 -3.58 -3.77
CA VAL A 117 -7.16 -3.17 -3.01
C VAL A 117 -6.18 -2.44 -3.93
N HIS A 118 -5.97 -1.18 -3.63
CA HIS A 118 -5.01 -0.29 -4.25
C HIS A 118 -3.82 -0.04 -3.30
N ILE A 119 -2.62 0.06 -3.84
CA ILE A 119 -1.43 0.46 -3.09
C ILE A 119 -0.79 1.72 -3.71
N GLU A 120 -0.36 2.65 -2.85
CA GLU A 120 0.53 3.75 -3.20
C GLU A 120 1.91 3.49 -2.58
N THR A 121 2.94 3.29 -3.40
CA THR A 121 4.29 2.91 -2.95
C THR A 121 5.39 3.61 -3.74
N SER A 122 6.57 3.75 -3.15
CA SER A 122 7.78 4.15 -3.87
C SER A 122 8.37 3.03 -4.74
N GLY A 123 7.95 1.78 -4.52
CA GLY A 123 8.46 0.60 -5.20
C GLY A 123 9.91 0.23 -4.81
N SER A 124 10.44 0.79 -3.73
CA SER A 124 11.83 0.55 -3.30
C SER A 124 12.01 -0.77 -2.53
N SER A 125 10.94 -1.50 -2.33
CA SER A 125 10.89 -2.85 -1.74
C SER A 125 10.09 -3.80 -2.65
N PRO A 126 10.27 -5.12 -2.55
CA PRO A 126 9.51 -6.09 -3.32
C PRO A 126 8.00 -5.96 -3.07
N LEU A 127 7.20 -6.19 -4.12
CA LEU A 127 5.74 -6.26 -3.97
C LEU A 127 5.35 -7.44 -3.09
N SER A 128 4.33 -7.24 -2.26
CA SER A 128 3.73 -8.30 -1.45
C SER A 128 2.21 -8.15 -1.39
N GLY A 129 1.51 -9.27 -1.28
CA GLY A 129 0.05 -9.31 -1.14
C GLY A 129 -0.70 -9.48 -2.46
N SER A 130 -2.02 -9.28 -2.41
CA SER A 130 -2.96 -9.36 -3.53
C SER A 130 -3.50 -7.96 -3.83
N LEU A 131 -3.03 -7.37 -4.92
CA LEU A 131 -3.26 -5.98 -5.28
C LEU A 131 -4.01 -5.89 -6.61
N ASP A 132 -5.02 -5.02 -6.69
CA ASP A 132 -5.80 -4.78 -7.92
C ASP A 132 -5.29 -3.57 -8.69
N TRP A 133 -4.64 -2.60 -8.01
CA TRP A 133 -4.10 -1.38 -8.60
C TRP A 133 -2.85 -0.94 -7.87
N ILE A 134 -1.80 -0.64 -8.63
CA ILE A 134 -0.50 -0.23 -8.08
C ILE A 134 -0.14 1.15 -8.64
N THR A 135 -0.14 2.15 -7.76
CA THR A 135 0.40 3.48 -8.04
C THR A 135 1.84 3.56 -7.58
N LEU A 136 2.76 3.64 -8.53
CA LEU A 136 4.18 3.81 -8.28
C LEU A 136 4.53 5.29 -8.15
N SER A 137 5.13 5.67 -7.01
CA SER A 137 5.66 7.01 -6.76
C SER A 137 7.19 7.01 -6.63
N PRO A 138 7.95 6.85 -7.74
CA PRO A 138 9.38 6.58 -7.72
C PRO A 138 10.18 7.76 -7.20
N LYS A 139 11.23 7.49 -6.42
CA LYS A 139 12.13 8.51 -5.87
C LYS A 139 13.53 8.37 -6.45
N ARG A 140 14.14 9.48 -6.89
CA ARG A 140 15.47 9.44 -7.54
C ARG A 140 16.59 8.97 -6.62
N PHE A 141 16.50 9.28 -5.33
CA PHE A 141 17.51 8.94 -4.32
C PHE A 141 17.32 7.55 -3.71
N LYS A 142 16.14 6.96 -3.87
CA LYS A 142 15.85 5.57 -3.56
C LYS A 142 14.97 5.00 -4.66
N LYS A 143 15.63 4.46 -5.69
CA LYS A 143 14.95 4.02 -6.91
C LYS A 143 14.04 2.82 -6.64
N PRO A 144 12.93 2.70 -7.38
CA PRO A 144 12.14 1.49 -7.38
C PRO A 144 12.93 0.30 -7.91
N LEU A 145 12.56 -0.89 -7.49
CA LEU A 145 13.09 -2.13 -8.02
C LEU A 145 12.56 -2.36 -9.44
N ASP A 146 13.42 -2.86 -10.35
CA ASP A 146 13.02 -3.09 -11.75
C ASP A 146 11.90 -4.15 -11.87
N GLU A 147 11.84 -5.09 -10.94
CA GLU A 147 10.79 -6.12 -10.87
C GLU A 147 9.38 -5.60 -10.54
N VAL A 148 9.25 -4.36 -10.06
CA VAL A 148 7.97 -3.74 -9.73
C VAL A 148 7.25 -3.22 -10.98
N PHE A 149 8.00 -2.68 -11.95
CA PHE A 149 7.45 -1.99 -13.12
C PHE A 149 6.43 -2.80 -13.94
N PRO A 150 6.59 -4.10 -14.18
CA PRO A 150 5.61 -4.88 -14.94
C PRO A 150 4.19 -4.94 -14.34
N TYR A 151 4.04 -4.55 -13.07
CA TYR A 151 2.78 -4.61 -12.33
C TYR A 151 2.18 -3.23 -12.06
N VAL A 152 2.87 -2.16 -12.47
CA VAL A 152 2.42 -0.77 -12.22
C VAL A 152 1.27 -0.39 -13.14
N ASP A 153 0.19 0.11 -12.55
CA ASP A 153 -0.98 0.61 -13.28
C ASP A 153 -0.93 2.12 -13.45
N GLU A 154 -0.27 2.83 -12.54
CA GLU A 154 -0.22 4.29 -12.51
C GLU A 154 1.12 4.81 -11.98
N LEU A 155 1.62 5.89 -12.58
CA LEU A 155 2.82 6.58 -12.17
C LEU A 155 2.47 7.94 -11.56
N LYS A 156 2.94 8.20 -10.32
CA LYS A 156 2.76 9.45 -9.57
C LYS A 156 4.10 10.07 -9.24
N VAL A 157 4.43 11.23 -9.83
CA VAL A 157 5.71 11.90 -9.61
C VAL A 157 5.50 13.34 -9.15
N VAL A 158 6.13 13.72 -8.05
CA VAL A 158 6.21 15.12 -7.62
C VAL A 158 7.24 15.84 -8.49
N VAL A 159 6.79 16.79 -9.33
CA VAL A 159 7.61 17.54 -10.26
C VAL A 159 7.83 18.95 -9.73
N LEU A 160 9.05 19.27 -9.32
CA LEU A 160 9.48 20.60 -8.88
C LEU A 160 10.44 21.24 -9.89
N THR A 161 11.16 20.43 -10.65
CA THR A 161 12.20 20.86 -11.60
C THR A 161 12.11 20.05 -12.89
N ASN A 162 12.79 20.54 -13.96
CA ASN A 162 12.91 19.80 -15.21
C ASN A 162 13.58 18.41 -15.03
N LYS A 163 14.43 18.25 -14.01
CA LYS A 163 15.03 16.94 -13.70
C LYS A 163 14.00 15.94 -13.15
N ASP A 164 12.98 16.43 -12.46
CA ASP A 164 11.91 15.58 -11.96
C ASP A 164 10.94 15.20 -13.09
N LEU A 165 10.71 16.13 -14.04
CA LEU A 165 9.95 15.82 -15.24
C LEU A 165 10.65 14.74 -16.09
N GLN A 166 11.98 14.88 -16.31
CA GLN A 166 12.73 13.85 -17.03
C GLN A 166 12.68 12.51 -16.29
N TRP A 167 12.81 12.52 -14.95
CA TRP A 167 12.65 11.33 -14.12
C TRP A 167 11.28 10.66 -14.28
N ALA A 168 10.21 11.46 -14.40
CA ALA A 168 8.88 10.93 -14.65
C ALA A 168 8.80 10.25 -16.02
N ILE A 169 9.34 10.88 -17.07
CA ILE A 169 9.41 10.32 -18.43
C ILE A 169 10.20 9.01 -18.43
N ASP A 170 11.41 9.01 -17.86
CA ASP A 170 12.29 7.83 -17.81
C ASP A 170 11.65 6.62 -17.10
N ASN A 171 10.75 6.86 -16.13
CA ASN A 171 10.03 5.79 -15.43
C ASN A 171 8.73 5.39 -16.15
N ALA A 172 8.14 6.27 -16.94
CA ALA A 172 6.96 5.95 -17.74
C ALA A 172 7.29 5.08 -18.98
N GLU A 173 8.56 5.01 -19.37
CA GLU A 173 9.05 4.20 -20.49
C GLU A 173 9.45 2.77 -20.09
N LYS A 174 9.40 2.43 -18.80
CA LYS A 174 9.74 1.11 -18.27
C LYS A 174 8.55 0.18 -18.19
#